data_976eac811b043254933c11a0cb884703
#
_entry.id   976eac811b043254933c11a0cb884703
#
_cell.length_a   1.000
_cell.length_b   1.000
_cell.length_c   1.000
_cell.angle_alpha   90.00
_cell.angle_beta   90.00
_cell.angle_gamma   90.00
#
_symmetry.space_group_name_H-M   'P 1'
#
loop_
_entity.id
_entity.type
_entity.pdbx_description
1 polymer ?
#
loop_
_entity_poly.entity_id
_entity_poly.type
_entity_poly.pdbx_seq_one_letter_code
_entity_poly.pdbx_strand_id
1 'polypeptide(L)'
;LDVLADPAATRAAAERLAAALPPRARVFHSTLQRCELLALDLQALRPDLASKADVRLREMDFGSWEGRTWADIGKPAIDTWTAAFAAHAPGGGESLSAVLARVSLALQDAQRLCTAEAAETTQDVVWITHAGVARCVAWLQQAQDKDSEAAMPRPGEWPVAAPAWGEWEIRSLTGSQVSS
;
A
#
# COMPACT_ATOMS: atom_id res chain seq x y z
N LEU A 1 7.46 -12.45 -0.59
CA LEU A 1 8.75 -12.78 0.03
C LEU A 1 9.14 -11.73 1.07
N ASP A 2 9.47 -12.16 2.29
CA ASP A 2 9.90 -11.27 3.36
C ASP A 2 11.42 -11.13 3.35
N VAL A 3 11.93 -10.23 2.50
CA VAL A 3 13.36 -9.92 2.38
C VAL A 3 13.69 -8.65 3.16
N LEU A 4 14.87 -8.63 3.76
CA LEU A 4 15.42 -7.44 4.41
C LEU A 4 15.79 -6.39 3.35
N ALA A 5 15.51 -5.14 3.67
CA ALA A 5 16.05 -4.01 2.93
C ALA A 5 17.48 -3.69 3.40
N ASP A 6 18.21 -2.92 2.60
CA ASP A 6 19.52 -2.39 3.00
C ASP A 6 19.36 -1.48 4.24
N PRO A 7 20.08 -1.74 5.35
CA PRO A 7 19.90 -0.98 6.59
C PRO A 7 20.25 0.51 6.46
N ALA A 8 21.30 0.85 5.69
CA ALA A 8 21.72 2.24 5.53
C ALA A 8 20.69 3.02 4.72
N ALA A 9 20.18 2.41 3.65
CA ALA A 9 19.13 3.01 2.83
C ALA A 9 17.80 3.12 3.60
N THR A 10 17.46 2.13 4.46
CA THR A 10 16.27 2.16 5.33
C THR A 10 16.35 3.34 6.29
N ARG A 11 17.49 3.53 6.95
CA ARG A 11 17.72 4.64 7.86
C ARG A 11 17.64 6.00 7.17
N ALA A 12 18.27 6.14 5.99
CA ALA A 12 18.19 7.38 5.22
C ALA A 12 16.76 7.70 4.78
N ALA A 13 15.96 6.70 4.43
CA ALA A 13 14.53 6.87 4.13
C ALA A 13 13.75 7.31 5.37
N ALA A 14 14.02 6.72 6.54
CA ALA A 14 13.38 7.09 7.80
C ALA A 14 13.71 8.54 8.20
N GLU A 15 14.96 9.00 8.00
CA GLU A 15 15.40 10.38 8.27
C GLU A 15 14.65 11.38 7.38
N ARG A 16 14.53 11.10 6.08
CA ARG A 16 13.76 11.96 5.15
C ARG A 16 12.29 12.00 5.54
N LEU A 17 11.71 10.86 5.85
CA LEU A 17 10.30 10.75 6.24
C LEU A 17 10.04 11.47 7.57
N ALA A 18 10.93 11.32 8.56
CA ALA A 18 10.85 12.00 9.86
C ALA A 18 10.83 13.52 9.71
N ALA A 19 11.62 14.06 8.77
CA ALA A 19 11.67 15.49 8.48
C ALA A 19 10.41 16.02 7.75
N ALA A 20 9.76 15.15 6.97
CA ALA A 20 8.60 15.53 6.16
C ALA A 20 7.26 15.42 6.92
N LEU A 21 7.16 14.54 7.91
CA LEU A 21 5.89 14.26 8.59
C LEU A 21 5.50 15.34 9.60
N PRO A 22 4.23 15.78 9.58
CA PRO A 22 3.70 16.69 10.58
C PRO A 22 3.62 16.01 11.96
N PRO A 23 3.53 16.79 13.06
CA PRO A 23 3.25 16.24 14.37
C PRO A 23 1.87 15.57 14.40
N ARG A 24 1.74 14.49 15.19
CA ARG A 24 0.50 13.71 15.38
C ARG A 24 0.03 12.91 14.17
N ALA A 25 0.81 12.77 13.11
CA ALA A 25 0.47 11.86 12.03
C ALA A 25 0.24 10.43 12.57
N ARG A 26 -0.76 9.72 12.02
CA ARG A 26 -1.06 8.34 12.38
C ARG A 26 -0.28 7.41 11.46
N VAL A 27 0.68 6.67 12.00
CA VAL A 27 1.56 5.80 11.21
C VAL A 27 1.09 4.34 11.31
N PHE A 28 0.89 3.70 10.18
CA PHE A 28 0.63 2.27 10.06
C PHE A 28 1.69 1.64 9.16
N HIS A 29 2.08 0.42 9.45
CA HIS A 29 3.08 -0.27 8.63
C HIS A 29 2.69 -1.71 8.32
N SER A 30 3.13 -2.20 7.17
CA SER A 30 3.08 -3.60 6.81
C SER A 30 3.85 -4.46 7.81
N THR A 31 3.40 -5.69 8.04
CA THR A 31 4.07 -6.68 8.90
C THR A 31 5.23 -7.39 8.21
N LEU A 32 5.70 -6.94 7.04
CA LEU A 32 6.92 -7.45 6.43
C LEU A 32 8.13 -6.68 6.98
N GLN A 33 9.22 -7.40 7.27
CA GLN A 33 10.39 -6.89 8.01
C GLN A 33 10.94 -5.57 7.46
N ARG A 34 10.98 -5.40 6.13
CA ARG A 34 11.47 -4.16 5.50
C ARG A 34 10.64 -2.92 5.85
N CYS A 35 9.35 -3.08 6.12
CA CYS A 35 8.48 -1.99 6.57
C CYS A 35 8.54 -1.81 8.09
N GLU A 36 8.63 -2.90 8.84
CA GLU A 36 8.79 -2.86 10.30
C GLU A 36 10.08 -2.15 10.69
N LEU A 37 11.21 -2.47 10.04
CA LEU A 37 12.50 -1.83 10.32
C LEU A 37 12.46 -0.33 10.01
N LEU A 38 11.85 0.09 8.90
CA LEU A 38 11.68 1.51 8.61
C LEU A 38 10.77 2.20 9.64
N ALA A 39 9.71 1.54 10.08
CA ALA A 39 8.82 2.08 11.13
C ALA A 39 9.54 2.21 12.49
N LEU A 40 10.41 1.27 12.85
CA LEU A 40 11.24 1.34 14.05
C LEU A 40 12.26 2.48 13.99
N ASP A 41 12.95 2.63 12.85
CA ASP A 41 13.88 3.75 12.65
C ASP A 41 13.16 5.11 12.71
N LEU A 42 11.98 5.20 12.08
CA LEU A 42 11.13 6.39 12.16
C LEU A 42 10.72 6.70 13.60
N GLN A 43 10.28 5.71 14.37
CA GLN A 43 9.86 5.87 15.75
C GLN A 43 11.04 6.30 16.66
N ALA A 44 12.26 5.82 16.39
CA ALA A 44 13.46 6.26 17.12
C ALA A 44 13.77 7.74 16.86
N LEU A 45 13.52 8.24 15.64
CA LEU A 45 13.70 9.66 15.27
C LEU A 45 12.53 10.55 15.72
N ARG A 46 11.32 10.00 15.73
CA ARG A 46 10.05 10.69 16.03
C ARG A 46 9.24 9.88 17.06
N PRO A 47 9.62 9.93 18.35
CA PRO A 47 8.90 9.21 19.42
C PRO A 47 7.44 9.66 19.61
N ASP A 48 7.08 10.82 19.06
CA ASP A 48 5.72 11.34 19.01
C ASP A 48 4.83 10.62 17.99
N LEU A 49 5.41 9.87 17.05
CA LEU A 49 4.71 9.14 15.97
C LEU A 49 4.77 7.62 16.22
N ALA A 50 3.94 7.14 17.16
CA ALA A 50 3.83 5.70 17.37
C ALA A 50 3.24 5.00 16.14
N SER A 51 3.93 3.99 15.61
CA SER A 51 3.46 3.20 14.49
C SER A 51 2.70 1.96 14.95
N LYS A 52 1.72 1.52 14.14
CA LYS A 52 0.94 0.32 14.37
C LYS A 52 1.03 -0.62 13.18
N ALA A 53 1.31 -1.90 13.45
CA ALA A 53 1.30 -2.93 12.43
C ALA A 53 -0.13 -3.18 11.90
N ASP A 54 -0.26 -3.29 10.56
CA ASP A 54 -1.51 -3.67 9.89
C ASP A 54 -1.20 -4.70 8.80
N VAL A 55 -1.70 -5.92 8.99
CA VAL A 55 -1.51 -7.03 8.06
C VAL A 55 -2.10 -6.74 6.67
N ARG A 56 -3.12 -5.88 6.59
CA ARG A 56 -3.76 -5.49 5.33
C ARG A 56 -2.84 -4.69 4.42
N LEU A 57 -1.74 -4.14 4.95
CA LEU A 57 -0.74 -3.37 4.21
C LEU A 57 0.42 -4.23 3.64
N ARG A 58 0.36 -5.57 3.77
CA ARG A 58 1.37 -6.46 3.20
C ARG A 58 1.35 -6.43 1.68
N GLU A 59 2.52 -6.68 1.06
CA GLU A 59 2.59 -6.92 -0.37
C GLU A 59 1.77 -8.16 -0.76
N MET A 60 1.33 -8.22 -1.99
CA MET A 60 0.66 -9.39 -2.55
C MET A 60 1.54 -10.63 -2.38
N ASP A 61 0.95 -11.71 -1.91
CA ASP A 61 1.63 -13.00 -1.83
C ASP A 61 1.60 -13.69 -3.20
N PHE A 62 2.77 -13.92 -3.78
CA PHE A 62 2.92 -14.62 -5.05
C PHE A 62 3.14 -16.13 -4.88
N GLY A 63 2.97 -16.67 -3.66
CA GLY A 63 3.07 -18.09 -3.38
C GLY A 63 4.38 -18.70 -3.88
N SER A 64 4.32 -19.79 -4.62
CA SER A 64 5.50 -20.48 -5.18
C SER A 64 6.25 -19.69 -6.26
N TRP A 65 5.74 -18.51 -6.67
CA TRP A 65 6.46 -17.62 -7.60
C TRP A 65 7.42 -16.67 -6.90
N GLU A 66 7.32 -16.54 -5.58
CA GLU A 66 8.19 -15.68 -4.78
C GLU A 66 9.68 -16.00 -5.01
N GLY A 67 10.46 -14.96 -5.34
CA GLY A 67 11.91 -15.09 -5.58
C GLY A 67 12.29 -15.75 -6.92
N ARG A 68 11.31 -16.09 -7.77
CA ARG A 68 11.58 -16.66 -9.10
C ARG A 68 11.62 -15.57 -10.17
N THR A 69 12.39 -15.79 -11.21
CA THR A 69 12.36 -14.94 -12.40
C THR A 69 11.15 -15.27 -13.29
N TRP A 70 10.73 -14.33 -14.12
CA TRP A 70 9.65 -14.58 -15.10
C TRP A 70 9.99 -15.72 -16.06
N ALA A 71 11.26 -15.91 -16.38
CA ALA A 71 11.73 -17.02 -17.20
C ALA A 71 11.54 -18.37 -16.51
N ASP A 72 11.78 -18.44 -15.19
CA ASP A 72 11.60 -19.66 -14.39
C ASP A 72 10.13 -20.03 -14.17
N ILE A 73 9.25 -19.02 -14.08
CA ILE A 73 7.81 -19.22 -13.97
C ILE A 73 7.25 -19.78 -15.28
N GLY A 74 7.71 -19.26 -16.40
CA GLY A 74 7.39 -19.69 -17.73
C GLY A 74 6.10 -19.08 -18.29
N LYS A 75 6.10 -18.88 -19.61
CA LYS A 75 5.03 -18.20 -20.34
C LYS A 75 3.62 -18.78 -20.11
N PRO A 76 3.38 -20.11 -20.10
CA PRO A 76 2.03 -20.64 -19.92
C PRO A 76 1.39 -20.23 -18.58
N ALA A 77 2.16 -20.19 -17.50
CA ALA A 77 1.66 -19.79 -16.18
C ALA A 77 1.33 -18.29 -16.15
N ILE A 78 2.18 -17.46 -16.77
CA ILE A 78 1.97 -16.03 -16.90
C ILE A 78 0.74 -15.73 -17.76
N ASP A 79 0.56 -16.43 -18.89
CA ASP A 79 -0.61 -16.27 -19.76
C ASP A 79 -1.91 -16.63 -19.02
N THR A 80 -1.90 -17.69 -18.21
CA THR A 80 -3.04 -18.10 -17.38
C THR A 80 -3.39 -17.00 -16.36
N TRP A 81 -2.40 -16.45 -15.67
CA TRP A 81 -2.59 -15.33 -14.75
C TRP A 81 -3.15 -14.11 -15.47
N THR A 82 -2.56 -13.73 -16.60
CA THR A 82 -2.98 -12.55 -17.36
C THR A 82 -4.42 -12.69 -17.89
N ALA A 83 -4.83 -13.90 -18.29
CA ALA A 83 -6.19 -14.18 -18.77
C ALA A 83 -7.25 -14.03 -17.66
N ALA A 84 -6.89 -14.26 -16.40
CA ALA A 84 -7.77 -14.11 -15.23
C ALA A 84 -7.15 -13.17 -14.18
N PHE A 85 -6.63 -12.04 -14.63
CA PHE A 85 -5.70 -11.15 -13.92
C PHE A 85 -6.10 -10.82 -12.47
N ALA A 86 -7.36 -10.46 -12.25
CA ALA A 86 -7.82 -10.11 -10.91
C ALA A 86 -8.17 -11.33 -10.05
N ALA A 87 -8.64 -12.43 -10.67
CA ALA A 87 -9.17 -13.58 -9.94
C ALA A 87 -8.14 -14.69 -9.70
N HIS A 88 -7.15 -14.83 -10.58
CA HIS A 88 -6.13 -15.86 -10.45
C HIS A 88 -5.15 -15.54 -9.32
N ALA A 89 -4.85 -16.55 -8.50
CA ALA A 89 -3.82 -16.45 -7.45
C ALA A 89 -2.47 -16.98 -7.99
N PRO A 90 -1.53 -16.11 -8.38
CA PRO A 90 -0.25 -16.55 -8.94
C PRO A 90 0.53 -17.38 -7.92
N GLY A 91 1.06 -18.51 -8.36
CA GLY A 91 1.80 -19.43 -7.48
C GLY A 91 0.99 -20.05 -6.34
N GLY A 92 -0.35 -19.96 -6.38
CA GLY A 92 -1.21 -20.41 -5.29
C GLY A 92 -1.21 -19.48 -4.07
N GLY A 93 -0.71 -18.26 -4.22
CA GLY A 93 -0.70 -17.23 -3.19
C GLY A 93 -2.01 -16.45 -3.12
N GLU A 94 -1.95 -15.13 -3.23
CA GLU A 94 -3.09 -14.21 -3.12
C GLU A 94 -3.55 -13.73 -4.51
N SER A 95 -4.86 -13.63 -4.75
CA SER A 95 -5.38 -12.99 -5.95
C SER A 95 -5.40 -11.47 -5.81
N LEU A 96 -5.32 -10.73 -6.93
CA LEU A 96 -5.42 -9.26 -6.89
C LEU A 96 -6.75 -8.79 -6.30
N SER A 97 -7.86 -9.51 -6.54
CA SER A 97 -9.16 -9.21 -5.94
C SER A 97 -9.12 -9.32 -4.41
N ALA A 98 -8.41 -10.29 -3.84
CA ALA A 98 -8.23 -10.41 -2.39
C ALA A 98 -7.37 -9.26 -1.83
N VAL A 99 -6.30 -8.87 -2.53
CA VAL A 99 -5.49 -7.70 -2.15
C VAL A 99 -6.33 -6.44 -2.16
N LEU A 100 -7.09 -6.19 -3.23
CA LEU A 100 -7.99 -5.03 -3.35
C LEU A 100 -9.02 -5.00 -2.21
N ALA A 101 -9.60 -6.14 -1.86
CA ALA A 101 -10.57 -6.23 -0.76
C ALA A 101 -9.97 -5.80 0.59
N ARG A 102 -8.77 -6.34 0.95
CA ARG A 102 -8.14 -5.97 2.23
C ARG A 102 -7.62 -4.52 2.25
N VAL A 103 -7.09 -4.03 1.13
CA VAL A 103 -6.63 -2.64 1.02
C VAL A 103 -7.80 -1.67 1.05
N SER A 104 -8.95 -2.01 0.45
CA SER A 104 -10.17 -1.21 0.53
C SER A 104 -10.64 -1.02 1.97
N LEU A 105 -10.63 -2.08 2.79
CA LEU A 105 -10.97 -1.97 4.21
C LEU A 105 -9.98 -1.08 4.98
N ALA A 106 -8.68 -1.20 4.71
CA ALA A 106 -7.68 -0.34 5.32
C ALA A 106 -7.86 1.14 4.90
N LEU A 107 -8.20 1.38 3.63
CA LEU A 107 -8.44 2.72 3.09
C LEU A 107 -9.67 3.38 3.73
N GLN A 108 -10.77 2.63 3.92
CA GLN A 108 -11.95 3.11 4.63
C GLN A 108 -11.62 3.51 6.07
N ASP A 109 -10.80 2.72 6.78
CA ASP A 109 -10.38 3.07 8.13
C ASP A 109 -9.51 4.34 8.14
N ALA A 110 -8.60 4.50 7.17
CA ALA A 110 -7.81 5.72 7.02
C ALA A 110 -8.70 6.94 6.75
N GLN A 111 -9.69 6.81 5.86
CA GLN A 111 -10.68 7.87 5.58
C GLN A 111 -11.44 8.29 6.84
N ARG A 112 -11.89 7.32 7.63
CA ARG A 112 -12.57 7.61 8.93
C ARG A 112 -11.66 8.36 9.90
N LEU A 113 -10.38 8.01 9.96
CA LEU A 113 -9.40 8.71 10.80
C LEU A 113 -9.16 10.15 10.36
N CYS A 114 -9.13 10.40 9.05
CA CYS A 114 -8.98 11.75 8.49
C CYS A 114 -10.23 12.63 8.66
N THR A 115 -11.42 12.03 8.73
CA THR A 115 -12.71 12.76 8.78
C THR A 115 -13.35 12.78 10.17
N ALA A 116 -12.71 12.19 11.19
CA ALA A 116 -13.25 12.13 12.55
C ALA A 116 -13.44 13.56 13.11
N GLU A 117 -14.69 13.95 13.33
CA GLU A 117 -15.11 15.29 13.80
C GLU A 117 -14.53 15.69 15.18
N ALA A 118 -13.98 14.75 15.94
CA ALA A 118 -13.38 15.00 17.24
C ALA A 118 -11.95 15.61 17.17
N ALA A 119 -11.35 15.69 15.99
CA ALA A 119 -10.06 16.34 15.82
C ALA A 119 -10.25 17.78 15.33
N GLU A 120 -9.82 18.75 16.13
CA GLU A 120 -9.81 20.18 15.74
C GLU A 120 -8.96 20.46 14.48
N THR A 121 -8.26 19.46 13.96
CA THR A 121 -7.40 19.52 12.78
C THR A 121 -7.46 18.20 12.00
N THR A 122 -7.48 18.30 10.68
CA THR A 122 -7.31 17.15 9.76
C THR A 122 -6.09 16.35 10.16
N GLN A 123 -6.23 15.03 10.30
CA GLN A 123 -5.17 14.15 10.74
C GLN A 123 -4.58 13.41 9.55
N ASP A 124 -3.26 13.53 9.35
CA ASP A 124 -2.57 12.77 8.31
C ASP A 124 -2.41 11.29 8.72
N VAL A 125 -2.69 10.40 7.76
CA VAL A 125 -2.47 8.97 7.89
C VAL A 125 -1.32 8.57 6.98
N VAL A 126 -0.32 7.91 7.56
CA VAL A 126 0.89 7.46 6.87
C VAL A 126 0.90 5.94 6.80
N TRP A 127 1.14 5.39 5.61
CA TRP A 127 1.32 3.97 5.41
C TRP A 127 2.75 3.66 4.94
N ILE A 128 3.46 2.87 5.72
CA ILE A 128 4.73 2.28 5.33
C ILE A 128 4.40 0.91 4.73
N THR A 129 4.43 0.83 3.40
CA THR A 129 3.87 -0.30 2.67
C THR A 129 4.65 -0.60 1.38
N HIS A 130 4.01 -1.14 0.36
CA HIS A 130 4.61 -1.70 -0.85
C HIS A 130 3.98 -1.13 -2.11
N ALA A 131 4.69 -1.26 -3.23
CA ALA A 131 4.24 -0.76 -4.53
C ALA A 131 2.90 -1.36 -4.98
N GLY A 132 2.65 -2.65 -4.70
CA GLY A 132 1.37 -3.29 -5.01
C GLY A 132 0.21 -2.66 -4.26
N VAL A 133 0.39 -2.36 -2.97
CA VAL A 133 -0.63 -1.68 -2.15
C VAL A 133 -0.86 -0.24 -2.64
N ALA A 134 0.21 0.50 -2.98
CA ALA A 134 0.06 1.85 -3.54
C ALA A 134 -0.76 1.84 -4.85
N ARG A 135 -0.53 0.85 -5.73
CA ARG A 135 -1.34 0.65 -6.95
C ARG A 135 -2.80 0.31 -6.64
N CYS A 136 -3.04 -0.51 -5.61
CA CYS A 136 -4.41 -0.80 -5.16
C CYS A 136 -5.13 0.47 -4.71
N VAL A 137 -4.48 1.34 -3.93
CA VAL A 137 -5.04 2.63 -3.52
C VAL A 137 -5.36 3.50 -4.72
N ALA A 138 -4.43 3.60 -5.68
CA ALA A 138 -4.64 4.36 -6.92
C ALA A 138 -5.86 3.85 -7.70
N TRP A 139 -6.02 2.54 -7.83
CA TRP A 139 -7.18 1.92 -8.50
C TRP A 139 -8.48 2.22 -7.78
N LEU A 140 -8.52 2.02 -6.46
CA LEU A 140 -9.71 2.25 -5.65
C LEU A 140 -10.17 3.70 -5.67
N GLN A 141 -9.24 4.66 -5.62
CA GLN A 141 -9.57 6.09 -5.71
C GLN A 141 -10.11 6.47 -7.08
N GLN A 142 -9.52 5.97 -8.17
CA GLN A 142 -10.04 6.22 -9.53
C GLN A 142 -11.47 5.70 -9.73
N ALA A 143 -11.85 4.63 -9.05
CA ALA A 143 -13.21 4.10 -9.09
C ALA A 143 -14.18 4.98 -8.29
N GLN A 144 -13.77 5.48 -7.12
CA GLN A 144 -14.57 6.40 -6.30
C GLN A 144 -14.85 7.72 -7.06
N ASP A 145 -13.83 8.27 -7.74
CA ASP A 145 -13.98 9.51 -8.52
C ASP A 145 -14.97 9.38 -9.70
N LYS A 146 -15.24 8.15 -10.14
CA LYS A 146 -16.17 7.88 -11.24
C LYS A 146 -17.58 7.50 -10.81
N ASP A 147 -17.88 7.58 -9.50
CA ASP A 147 -19.15 7.09 -8.92
C ASP A 147 -19.53 5.68 -9.41
N SER A 148 -18.56 4.85 -9.71
CA SER A 148 -18.77 3.50 -10.20
C SER A 148 -18.33 2.46 -9.18
N GLU A 149 -19.11 1.40 -9.06
CA GLU A 149 -18.65 0.21 -8.35
C GLU A 149 -17.32 -0.23 -8.95
N ALA A 150 -16.27 -0.39 -8.11
CA ALA A 150 -14.91 -0.66 -8.58
C ALA A 150 -14.87 -1.99 -9.35
N ALA A 151 -15.00 -1.91 -10.67
CA ALA A 151 -14.82 -3.07 -11.53
C ALA A 151 -13.42 -3.66 -11.32
N MET A 152 -13.29 -4.99 -11.42
CA MET A 152 -11.98 -5.62 -11.31
C MET A 152 -11.08 -5.19 -12.47
N PRO A 153 -9.82 -4.81 -12.19
CA PRO A 153 -8.91 -4.31 -13.22
C PRO A 153 -8.53 -5.39 -14.23
N ARG A 154 -8.36 -4.98 -15.47
CA ARG A 154 -7.70 -5.78 -16.51
C ARG A 154 -6.20 -5.44 -16.56
N PRO A 155 -5.34 -6.29 -17.13
CA PRO A 155 -3.90 -6.03 -17.17
C PRO A 155 -3.52 -4.66 -17.73
N GLY A 156 -4.17 -4.20 -18.81
CA GLY A 156 -3.90 -2.90 -19.44
C GLY A 156 -4.46 -1.68 -18.70
N GLU A 157 -5.31 -1.89 -17.70
CA GLU A 157 -5.94 -0.83 -16.89
C GLU A 157 -5.24 -0.67 -15.54
N TRP A 158 -4.40 -1.65 -15.15
CA TRP A 158 -3.74 -1.66 -13.86
C TRP A 158 -2.72 -0.54 -13.73
N PRO A 159 -2.73 0.26 -12.65
CA PRO A 159 -1.77 1.34 -12.45
C PRO A 159 -0.33 0.83 -12.49
N VAL A 160 0.50 1.43 -13.33
CA VAL A 160 1.92 1.09 -13.46
C VAL A 160 2.76 1.86 -12.44
N ALA A 161 2.41 3.14 -12.22
CA ALA A 161 3.14 4.02 -11.33
C ALA A 161 2.95 3.63 -9.86
N ALA A 162 4.03 3.66 -9.13
CA ALA A 162 4.09 3.59 -7.67
C ALA A 162 5.38 4.29 -7.21
N PRO A 163 5.46 4.79 -5.97
CA PRO A 163 6.69 5.32 -5.43
C PRO A 163 7.84 4.31 -5.53
N ALA A 164 9.04 4.82 -5.82
CA ALA A 164 10.25 4.02 -5.74
C ALA A 164 10.53 3.61 -4.28
N TRP A 165 11.45 2.69 -4.09
CA TRP A 165 11.85 2.25 -2.75
C TRP A 165 12.37 3.44 -1.91
N GLY A 166 11.83 3.59 -0.69
CA GLY A 166 12.16 4.70 0.21
C GLY A 166 11.58 6.07 -0.18
N GLU A 167 10.76 6.13 -1.24
CA GLU A 167 10.02 7.32 -1.64
C GLU A 167 8.55 7.20 -1.24
N TRP A 168 7.82 8.32 -1.27
CA TRP A 168 6.39 8.36 -0.94
C TRP A 168 5.60 9.26 -1.89
N GLU A 169 4.31 9.11 -1.85
CA GLU A 169 3.33 9.99 -2.52
C GLU A 169 2.31 10.48 -1.50
N ILE A 170 1.72 11.63 -1.76
CA ILE A 170 0.63 12.19 -0.95
C ILE A 170 -0.66 12.06 -1.74
N ARG A 171 -1.71 11.53 -1.09
CA ARG A 171 -3.03 11.36 -1.68
C ARG A 171 -4.10 11.99 -0.80
N SER A 172 -5.02 12.73 -1.38
CA SER A 172 -6.20 13.21 -0.68
C SER A 172 -7.16 12.04 -0.41
N LEU A 173 -7.65 11.94 0.83
CA LEU A 173 -8.65 10.94 1.24
C LEU A 173 -10.05 11.54 1.41
N THR A 174 -10.19 12.87 1.27
CA THR A 174 -11.51 13.54 1.27
C THR A 174 -12.14 13.31 -0.09
N GLY A 175 -13.27 12.62 -0.14
CA GLY A 175 -14.13 12.58 -1.32
C GLY A 175 -14.52 14.00 -1.73
N SER A 176 -14.67 14.28 -3.02
CA SER A 176 -15.20 15.53 -3.53
C SER A 176 -16.50 15.83 -2.80
N GLN A 177 -16.50 16.84 -1.93
CA GLN A 177 -17.74 17.45 -1.43
C GLN A 177 -18.39 18.04 -2.67
N VAL A 178 -19.43 17.40 -3.17
CA VAL A 178 -20.33 18.01 -4.14
C VAL A 178 -20.93 19.20 -3.43
N SER A 179 -20.45 20.40 -3.77
CA SER A 179 -21.09 21.64 -3.38
C SER A 179 -22.49 21.64 -3.96
N SER A 180 -23.50 21.62 -3.09
CA SER A 180 -24.91 21.84 -3.41
C SER A 180 -25.14 23.30 -3.72
#